data_d152cd7bdc6b7ddc9be9b3ad7fad4ec1
#
_entry.id   d152cd7bdc6b7ddc9be9b3ad7fad4ec1
#
_cell.length_a   1.000
_cell.length_b   1.000
_cell.length_c   1.000
_cell.angle_alpha   90.00
_cell.angle_beta   90.00
_cell.angle_gamma   90.00
#
_symmetry.space_group_name_H-M   'P 1'
#
loop_
_entity.id
_entity.type
_entity.pdbx_description
1 polymer ?
#
loop_
_entity_poly.entity_id
_entity_poly.type
_entity_poly.pdbx_seq_one_letter_code
_entity_poly.pdbx_strand_id
1 'polypeptide(L)'
;MGNAAGHVVFEFMHPELAPDHKNPPTFDPNLGFLNGRKERVMIATQEELNELSIPLEKRDYCAHLYVKWLKCRQQNYPLCQRCHHEKHDYEQCEYDDFVLRMKEYEREKRLKMRAERIQAKKLAEDLE
;
A
#
# COMPACT_ATOMS: atom_id res chain seq x y z
N MET A 1 -22.33 2.05 -4.43
CA MET A 1 -21.82 1.77 -3.08
C MET A 1 -21.27 0.35 -3.05
N GLY A 2 -19.96 0.20 -2.83
CA GLY A 2 -19.34 -1.11 -2.71
C GLY A 2 -19.93 -1.85 -1.51
N ASN A 3 -20.24 -3.11 -1.71
CA ASN A 3 -20.82 -3.97 -0.68
C ASN A 3 -19.72 -4.42 0.31
N ALA A 4 -19.36 -3.52 1.24
CA ALA A 4 -18.33 -3.78 2.26
C ALA A 4 -18.66 -5.06 3.08
N ALA A 5 -19.94 -5.30 3.37
CA ALA A 5 -20.39 -6.52 4.04
C ALA A 5 -20.09 -7.77 3.20
N GLY A 6 -20.27 -7.71 1.87
CA GLY A 6 -19.96 -8.82 0.98
C GLY A 6 -18.46 -9.17 0.96
N HIS A 7 -17.57 -8.18 1.04
CA HIS A 7 -16.12 -8.41 1.15
C HIS A 7 -15.74 -9.14 2.44
N VAL A 8 -16.26 -8.68 3.57
CA VAL A 8 -15.97 -9.30 4.87
C VAL A 8 -16.49 -10.73 4.93
N VAL A 9 -17.72 -10.99 4.45
CA VAL A 9 -18.28 -12.33 4.38
C VAL A 9 -17.48 -13.23 3.46
N PHE A 10 -17.07 -12.74 2.28
CA PHE A 10 -16.26 -13.51 1.36
C PHE A 10 -14.90 -13.90 1.97
N GLU A 11 -14.21 -12.98 2.60
CA GLU A 11 -12.90 -13.22 3.25
C GLU A 11 -13.03 -14.18 4.44
N PHE A 12 -14.13 -14.11 5.17
CA PHE A 12 -14.40 -15.05 6.25
C PHE A 12 -14.68 -16.48 5.75
N MET A 13 -15.40 -16.61 4.64
CA MET A 13 -15.73 -17.92 4.05
C MET A 13 -14.58 -18.53 3.25
N HIS A 14 -13.67 -17.69 2.71
CA HIS A 14 -12.55 -18.10 1.86
C HIS A 14 -11.22 -17.51 2.37
N PRO A 15 -10.77 -17.90 3.57
CA PRO A 15 -9.55 -17.36 4.15
C PRO A 15 -8.30 -17.67 3.30
N GLU A 16 -8.32 -18.76 2.53
CA GLU A 16 -7.23 -19.16 1.61
C GLU A 16 -7.04 -18.18 0.45
N LEU A 17 -8.10 -17.47 0.06
CA LEU A 17 -8.07 -16.50 -1.03
C LEU A 17 -7.79 -15.07 -0.54
N ALA A 18 -7.92 -14.83 0.75
CA ALA A 18 -7.62 -13.53 1.34
C ALA A 18 -6.09 -13.30 1.39
N PRO A 19 -5.59 -12.18 0.84
CA PRO A 19 -4.17 -11.85 0.97
C PRO A 19 -3.81 -11.51 2.41
N ASP A 20 -2.63 -11.94 2.84
CA ASP A 20 -2.08 -11.54 4.13
C ASP A 20 -1.20 -10.30 3.96
N HIS A 21 -1.63 -9.19 4.55
CA HIS A 21 -0.91 -7.91 4.50
C HIS A 21 0.37 -7.87 5.36
N LYS A 22 0.60 -8.88 6.20
CA LYS A 22 1.79 -9.00 7.04
C LYS A 22 2.93 -9.74 6.34
N ASN A 23 2.60 -10.58 5.38
CA ASN A 23 3.56 -11.37 4.63
C ASN A 23 3.85 -10.73 3.26
N PRO A 24 5.03 -11.01 2.67
CA PRO A 24 5.34 -10.55 1.32
C PRO A 24 4.37 -11.15 0.30
N PRO A 25 4.18 -10.49 -0.86
CA PRO A 25 3.31 -10.99 -1.93
C PRO A 25 3.69 -12.41 -2.37
N THR A 26 2.69 -13.25 -2.62
CA THR A 26 2.89 -14.64 -3.07
C THR A 26 3.32 -14.72 -4.53
N PHE A 27 2.90 -13.73 -5.34
CA PHE A 27 3.16 -13.69 -6.78
C PHE A 27 4.22 -12.64 -7.12
N ASP A 28 4.93 -12.87 -8.25
CA ASP A 28 5.87 -11.88 -8.78
C ASP A 28 5.18 -10.51 -8.97
N PRO A 29 5.75 -9.43 -8.40
CA PRO A 29 5.24 -8.09 -8.59
C PRO A 29 5.09 -7.66 -10.05
N ASN A 30 5.93 -8.18 -10.94
CA ASN A 30 5.92 -7.88 -12.37
C ASN A 30 4.96 -8.75 -13.19
N LEU A 31 4.32 -9.75 -12.59
CA LEU A 31 3.41 -10.64 -13.29
C LEU A 31 2.26 -9.86 -13.94
N GLY A 32 2.15 -9.95 -15.26
CA GLY A 32 1.14 -9.25 -16.07
C GLY A 32 1.55 -7.85 -16.54
N PHE A 33 2.74 -7.38 -16.20
CA PHE A 33 3.29 -6.08 -16.64
C PHE A 33 4.42 -6.31 -17.64
N LEU A 34 4.15 -6.10 -18.93
CA LEU A 34 5.11 -6.36 -20.02
C LEU A 34 6.42 -5.57 -19.89
N ASN A 35 6.34 -4.34 -19.40
CA ASN A 35 7.47 -3.42 -19.26
C ASN A 35 7.98 -3.33 -17.80
N GLY A 36 7.55 -4.25 -16.93
CA GLY A 36 7.81 -4.17 -15.51
C GLY A 36 7.02 -3.05 -14.81
N ARG A 37 7.23 -2.92 -13.52
CA ARG A 37 6.61 -1.89 -12.68
C ARG A 37 7.66 -0.92 -12.18
N LYS A 38 7.29 0.35 -12.10
CA LYS A 38 8.15 1.35 -11.46
C LYS A 38 8.20 1.07 -9.96
N GLU A 39 9.41 0.81 -9.47
CA GLU A 39 9.64 0.63 -8.04
C GLU A 39 9.51 1.97 -7.30
N ARG A 40 8.84 1.95 -6.16
CA ARG A 40 8.76 3.12 -5.27
C ARG A 40 9.90 3.05 -4.27
N VAL A 41 10.86 3.94 -4.44
CA VAL A 41 12.00 4.06 -3.53
C VAL A 41 11.75 5.23 -2.57
N MET A 42 12.03 5.03 -1.29
CA MET A 42 11.91 6.07 -0.27
C MET A 42 12.88 7.22 -0.57
N ILE A 43 12.37 8.44 -0.61
CA ILE A 43 13.14 9.65 -0.97
C ILE A 43 13.95 10.15 0.24
N ALA A 44 13.34 10.13 1.43
CA ALA A 44 14.02 10.55 2.66
C ALA A 44 15.11 9.56 3.07
N THR A 45 16.27 10.06 3.49
CA THR A 45 17.36 9.23 4.00
C THR A 45 17.12 8.82 5.46
N GLN A 46 17.64 7.66 5.85
CA GLN A 46 17.54 7.20 7.26
C GLN A 46 18.27 8.15 8.23
N GLU A 47 19.36 8.75 7.78
CA GLU A 47 20.12 9.72 8.56
C GLU A 47 19.27 10.95 8.87
N GLU A 48 18.61 11.54 7.86
CA GLU A 48 17.69 12.68 8.02
C GLU A 48 16.53 12.35 8.97
N LEU A 49 15.95 11.16 8.85
CA LEU A 49 14.87 10.72 9.71
C LEU A 49 15.29 10.49 11.16
N ASN A 50 16.53 10.03 11.37
CA ASN A 50 17.09 9.86 12.71
C ASN A 50 17.42 11.20 13.37
N GLU A 51 18.02 12.14 12.63
CA GLU A 51 18.33 13.49 13.11
C GLU A 51 17.07 14.23 13.60
N LEU A 52 15.98 14.08 12.85
CA LEU A 52 14.69 14.69 13.20
C LEU A 52 13.86 13.85 14.17
N SER A 53 14.38 12.72 14.64
CA SER A 53 13.68 11.80 15.56
C SER A 53 12.29 11.41 15.07
N ILE A 54 12.16 11.17 13.75
CA ILE A 54 10.87 10.78 13.16
C ILE A 54 10.47 9.39 13.67
N PRO A 55 9.24 9.20 14.19
CA PRO A 55 8.77 7.91 14.65
C PRO A 55 8.72 6.88 13.52
N LEU A 56 8.91 5.59 13.83
CA LEU A 56 8.94 4.51 12.83
C LEU A 56 7.66 4.43 11.99
N GLU A 57 6.52 4.73 12.59
CA GLU A 57 5.22 4.73 11.91
C GLU A 57 5.12 5.76 10.77
N LYS A 58 5.94 6.81 10.81
CA LYS A 58 5.97 7.88 9.81
C LYS A 58 7.14 7.76 8.84
N ARG A 59 7.90 6.66 8.90
CA ARG A 59 9.03 6.38 8.00
C ARG A 59 8.61 5.56 6.79
N ASP A 60 7.65 6.07 6.06
CA ASP A 60 7.14 5.50 4.82
C ASP A 60 7.62 6.28 3.58
N TYR A 61 7.07 5.97 2.43
CA TYR A 61 7.39 6.69 1.18
C TYR A 61 7.13 8.20 1.30
N CYS A 62 6.13 8.62 2.08
CA CYS A 62 5.75 10.01 2.25
C CYS A 62 6.55 10.76 3.32
N ALA A 63 7.56 10.12 3.93
CA ALA A 63 8.36 10.70 5.00
C ALA A 63 9.01 12.03 4.62
N HIS A 64 9.45 12.20 3.38
CA HIS A 64 10.05 13.44 2.88
C HIS A 64 9.08 14.63 2.92
N LEU A 65 7.79 14.42 2.69
CA LEU A 65 6.75 15.45 2.81
C LEU A 65 6.41 15.74 4.27
N TYR A 66 6.41 14.70 5.10
CA TYR A 66 6.26 14.85 6.54
C TYR A 66 7.37 15.73 7.15
N VAL A 67 8.61 15.49 6.76
CA VAL A 67 9.77 16.32 7.14
C VAL A 67 9.60 17.78 6.70
N LYS A 68 9.15 18.03 5.47
CA LYS A 68 8.86 19.39 4.99
C LYS A 68 7.81 20.09 5.85
N TRP A 69 6.73 19.40 6.14
CA TRP A 69 5.67 19.93 6.99
C TRP A 69 6.16 20.26 8.40
N LEU A 70 6.95 19.38 9.04
CA LEU A 70 7.54 19.63 10.35
C LEU A 70 8.47 20.84 10.35
N LYS A 71 9.35 20.96 9.36
CA LYS A 71 10.26 22.11 9.19
C LYS A 71 9.46 23.42 9.03
N CYS A 72 8.40 23.41 8.21
CA CYS A 72 7.52 24.58 8.06
C CYS A 72 6.87 24.97 9.38
N ARG A 73 6.32 24.00 10.14
CA ARG A 73 5.71 24.24 11.45
C ARG A 73 6.70 24.84 12.44
N GLN A 74 7.92 24.37 12.46
CA GLN A 74 8.97 24.89 13.34
C GLN A 74 9.31 26.35 13.01
N GLN A 75 9.42 26.68 11.71
CA GLN A 75 9.75 28.02 11.24
C GLN A 75 8.63 29.04 11.45
N ASN A 76 7.37 28.61 11.38
CA ASN A 76 6.21 29.47 11.46
C ASN A 76 5.50 29.42 12.83
N TYR A 77 6.07 28.76 13.84
CA TYR A 77 5.50 28.71 15.17
C TYR A 77 5.31 30.14 15.76
N PRO A 78 4.15 30.47 16.36
CA PRO A 78 2.98 29.65 16.63
C PRO A 78 1.95 29.60 15.48
N LEU A 79 2.19 30.26 14.35
CA LEU A 79 1.25 30.39 13.22
C LEU A 79 1.28 29.17 12.28
N CYS A 80 1.05 27.97 12.82
CA CYS A 80 1.11 26.70 12.07
C CYS A 80 0.12 26.61 10.89
N GLN A 81 -0.89 27.46 10.84
CA GLN A 81 -1.86 27.55 9.74
C GLN A 81 -1.22 27.94 8.41
N ARG A 82 -0.05 28.60 8.42
CA ARG A 82 0.72 28.95 7.21
C ARG A 82 1.25 27.72 6.47
N CYS A 83 1.36 26.58 7.16
CA CYS A 83 1.86 25.32 6.61
C CYS A 83 0.74 24.43 6.05
N HIS A 84 -0.35 25.01 5.59
CA HIS A 84 -1.50 24.27 5.05
C HIS A 84 -1.13 23.51 3.76
N HIS A 85 -0.30 24.09 2.90
CA HIS A 85 0.13 23.44 1.65
C HIS A 85 0.96 22.19 1.92
N GLU A 86 1.98 22.30 2.77
CA GLU A 86 2.84 21.18 3.13
C GLU A 86 2.08 20.06 3.82
N LYS A 87 1.10 20.43 4.66
CA LYS A 87 0.20 19.46 5.27
C LYS A 87 -0.64 18.73 4.23
N HIS A 88 -1.25 19.47 3.31
CA HIS A 88 -2.09 18.91 2.25
C HIS A 88 -1.28 17.97 1.33
N ASP A 89 -0.06 18.37 0.94
CA ASP A 89 0.81 17.54 0.11
C ASP A 89 1.15 16.22 0.80
N TYR A 90 1.40 16.26 2.11
CA TYR A 90 1.65 15.07 2.91
C TYR A 90 0.41 14.17 2.99
N GLU A 91 -0.76 14.74 3.32
CA GLU A 91 -2.04 14.01 3.39
C GLU A 91 -2.42 13.38 2.04
N GLN A 92 -2.18 14.08 0.94
CA GLN A 92 -2.40 13.56 -0.41
C GLN A 92 -1.48 12.38 -0.73
N CYS A 93 -0.21 12.47 -0.35
CA CYS A 93 0.74 11.37 -0.52
C CYS A 93 0.32 10.13 0.29
N GLU A 94 -0.10 10.32 1.55
CA GLU A 94 -0.60 9.20 2.39
C GLU A 94 -1.85 8.55 1.77
N TYR A 95 -2.75 9.36 1.21
CA TYR A 95 -3.94 8.84 0.53
C TYR A 95 -3.57 8.04 -0.72
N ASP A 96 -2.67 8.55 -1.55
CA ASP A 96 -2.20 7.87 -2.76
C ASP A 96 -1.49 6.55 -2.42
N ASP A 97 -0.74 6.52 -1.33
CA ASP A 97 -0.10 5.31 -0.82
C ASP A 97 -1.13 4.28 -0.32
N PHE A 98 -2.15 4.74 0.38
CA PHE A 98 -3.27 3.90 0.79
C PHE A 98 -4.00 3.27 -0.41
N VAL A 99 -4.31 4.08 -1.44
CA VAL A 99 -4.94 3.60 -2.67
C VAL A 99 -4.06 2.56 -3.38
N LEU A 100 -2.75 2.79 -3.42
CA LEU A 100 -1.80 1.84 -4.00
C LEU A 100 -1.82 0.49 -3.25
N ARG A 101 -1.81 0.52 -1.93
CA ARG A 101 -1.90 -0.70 -1.10
C ARG A 101 -3.21 -1.46 -1.33
N MET A 102 -4.32 -0.74 -1.47
CA MET A 102 -5.61 -1.36 -1.82
C MET A 102 -5.58 -2.03 -3.20
N LYS A 103 -4.95 -1.39 -4.20
CA LYS A 103 -4.79 -1.96 -5.55
C LYS A 103 -3.92 -3.22 -5.53
N GLU A 104 -2.85 -3.23 -4.74
CA GLU A 104 -1.98 -4.40 -4.57
C GLU A 104 -2.72 -5.56 -3.90
N TYR A 105 -3.51 -5.25 -2.87
CA TYR A 105 -4.35 -6.25 -2.20
C TYR A 105 -5.35 -6.90 -3.17
N GLU A 106 -6.08 -6.10 -3.93
CA GLU A 106 -7.03 -6.60 -4.91
C GLU A 106 -6.36 -7.40 -6.04
N ARG A 107 -5.17 -6.98 -6.46
CA ARG A 107 -4.38 -7.72 -7.44
C ARG A 107 -4.02 -9.12 -6.94
N GLU A 108 -3.46 -9.20 -5.74
CA GLU A 108 -3.08 -10.47 -5.10
C GLU A 108 -4.28 -11.40 -4.94
N LYS A 109 -5.40 -10.88 -4.49
CA LYS A 109 -6.67 -11.62 -4.36
C LYS A 109 -7.13 -12.19 -5.70
N ARG A 110 -7.12 -11.40 -6.76
CA ARG A 110 -7.51 -11.85 -8.12
C ARG A 110 -6.56 -12.92 -8.66
N LEU A 111 -5.27 -12.81 -8.39
CA LEU A 111 -4.29 -13.81 -8.81
C LEU A 111 -4.49 -15.13 -8.06
N LYS A 112 -4.77 -15.11 -6.77
CA LYS A 112 -5.13 -16.30 -5.99
C LYS A 112 -6.38 -16.98 -6.52
N MET A 113 -7.45 -16.22 -6.75
CA MET A 113 -8.69 -16.76 -7.33
C MET A 113 -8.47 -17.36 -8.73
N ARG A 114 -7.61 -16.75 -9.55
CA ARG A 114 -7.25 -17.29 -10.86
C ARG A 114 -6.47 -18.60 -10.74
N ALA A 115 -5.50 -18.66 -9.84
CA ALA A 115 -4.71 -19.87 -9.58
C ALA A 115 -5.60 -21.05 -9.14
N GLU A 116 -6.52 -20.80 -8.24
CA GLU A 116 -7.50 -21.80 -7.78
C GLU A 116 -8.37 -22.34 -8.92
N ARG A 117 -8.91 -21.45 -9.76
CA ARG A 117 -9.70 -21.88 -10.95
C ARG A 117 -8.88 -22.76 -11.90
N ILE A 118 -7.60 -22.43 -12.11
CA ILE A 118 -6.72 -23.24 -12.97
C ILE A 118 -6.47 -24.61 -12.34
N GLN A 119 -6.25 -24.66 -11.02
CA GLN A 119 -6.06 -25.93 -10.31
C GLN A 119 -7.31 -26.81 -10.35
N ALA A 120 -8.48 -26.21 -10.08
CA ALA A 120 -9.76 -26.93 -10.13
C ALA A 120 -10.03 -27.50 -11.54
N LYS A 121 -9.70 -26.75 -12.59
CA LYS A 121 -9.87 -27.21 -13.96
C LYS A 121 -8.93 -28.39 -14.28
N LYS A 122 -7.66 -28.30 -13.90
CA LYS A 122 -6.70 -29.41 -14.08
C LYS A 122 -7.15 -30.68 -13.37
N LEU A 123 -7.60 -30.54 -12.10
CA LEU A 123 -8.08 -31.67 -11.33
C LEU A 123 -9.31 -32.32 -11.98
N ALA A 124 -10.22 -31.54 -12.57
CA ALA A 124 -11.38 -32.09 -13.30
C ALA A 124 -10.94 -32.85 -14.58
N GLU A 125 -9.96 -32.32 -15.32
CA GLU A 125 -9.38 -32.97 -16.52
C GLU A 125 -8.66 -34.28 -16.18
N ASP A 126 -7.99 -34.35 -15.03
CA ASP A 126 -7.28 -35.56 -14.56
C ASP A 126 -8.23 -36.67 -14.07
N LEU A 127 -9.49 -36.35 -13.81
CA LEU A 127 -10.53 -37.29 -13.36
C LEU A 127 -11.38 -37.88 -14.48
N GLU A 128 -11.26 -37.38 -15.70
CA GLU A 128 -11.92 -37.91 -16.93
C GLU A 128 -11.06 -38.96 -17.62
#